data_d5b690e623d5d08b8582bde01c9e5a00
#
_entry.id   d5b690e623d5d08b8582bde01c9e5a00
#
_cell.length_a   1.000
_cell.length_b   1.000
_cell.length_c   1.000
_cell.angle_alpha   90.00
_cell.angle_beta   90.00
_cell.angle_gamma   90.00
#
_symmetry.space_group_name_H-M   'P 1'
#
loop_
_entity.id
_entity.type
_entity.pdbx_description
1 polymer ?
#
loop_
_entity_poly.entity_id
_entity_poly.type
_entity_poly.pdbx_seq_one_letter_code
_entity_poly.pdbx_strand_id
1 'polypeptide(L)'
;MTIEQRRDGNALTIALDGYLDTTTAPELRSVLETGLDGVKELTFDLEKLEYISSSGRRLLLFAQKTMNEQGTMKVIHANSVVLKIFISTGFADVLTLE
;
A
#
# COMPACT_ATOMS: atom_id res chain seq x y z
N MET A 1 -9.26 11.06 0.30
CA MET A 1 -8.51 10.03 -0.42
C MET A 1 -9.46 9.09 -1.14
N THR A 2 -9.09 8.68 -2.33
CA THR A 2 -9.85 7.69 -3.09
C THR A 2 -9.07 6.39 -3.13
N ILE A 3 -9.75 5.28 -2.86
CA ILE A 3 -9.15 3.94 -2.93
C ILE A 3 -9.86 3.19 -4.04
N GLU A 4 -9.10 2.77 -5.04
CA GLU A 4 -9.63 1.97 -6.15
C GLU A 4 -9.05 0.57 -6.04
N GLN A 5 -9.91 -0.44 -6.14
CA GLN A 5 -9.52 -1.83 -6.09
C GLN A 5 -9.81 -2.52 -7.40
N ARG A 6 -8.84 -3.24 -7.94
CA ARG A 6 -9.00 -4.04 -9.14
C ARG A 6 -8.53 -5.46 -8.84
N ARG A 7 -9.44 -6.39 -8.93
CA ARG A 7 -9.13 -7.79 -8.66
C ARG A 7 -9.21 -8.63 -9.92
N ASP A 8 -8.18 -9.45 -10.12
CA ASP A 8 -8.12 -10.41 -11.22
C ASP A 8 -7.64 -11.75 -10.65
N GLY A 9 -8.59 -12.64 -10.40
CA GLY A 9 -8.29 -13.92 -9.75
C GLY A 9 -7.73 -13.71 -8.35
N ASN A 10 -6.50 -14.16 -8.13
CA ASN A 10 -5.81 -14.00 -6.85
C ASN A 10 -4.87 -12.77 -6.83
N ALA A 11 -4.93 -11.92 -7.84
CA ALA A 11 -4.16 -10.68 -7.89
C ALA A 11 -5.07 -9.50 -7.57
N LEU A 12 -4.63 -8.64 -6.64
CA LEU A 12 -5.35 -7.44 -6.24
C LEU A 12 -4.44 -6.23 -6.41
N THR A 13 -4.95 -5.20 -7.10
CA THR A 13 -4.28 -3.90 -7.18
C THR A 13 -5.10 -2.88 -6.40
N ILE A 14 -4.43 -2.16 -5.50
CA ILE A 14 -5.03 -1.08 -4.73
C ILE A 14 -4.35 0.22 -5.17
N ALA A 15 -5.11 1.10 -5.81
CA ALA A 15 -4.62 2.41 -6.25
C ALA A 15 -5.12 3.47 -5.27
N LEU A 16 -4.19 4.30 -4.78
CA LEU A 16 -4.48 5.35 -3.82
C LEU A 16 -4.32 6.72 -4.49
N ASP A 17 -5.31 7.60 -4.28
CA ASP A 17 -5.33 8.94 -4.84
C ASP A 17 -5.54 9.94 -3.71
N GLY A 18 -4.60 10.86 -3.55
CA GLY A 18 -4.67 11.92 -2.57
C GLY A 18 -3.68 11.78 -1.43
N TYR A 19 -4.15 11.91 -0.20
CA TYR A 19 -3.30 11.90 1.01
C TYR A 19 -3.65 10.71 1.89
N LEU A 20 -2.67 9.88 2.17
CA LEU A 20 -2.82 8.81 3.14
C LEU A 20 -2.23 9.30 4.47
N ASP A 21 -3.12 9.74 5.35
CA ASP A 21 -2.76 10.34 6.64
C ASP A 21 -3.61 9.74 7.75
N THR A 22 -3.51 10.29 8.96
CA THR A 22 -4.24 9.79 10.13
C THR A 22 -5.77 9.81 9.92
N THR A 23 -6.26 10.78 9.15
CA THR A 23 -7.70 10.92 8.88
C THR A 23 -8.20 9.89 7.88
N THR A 24 -7.40 9.56 6.86
CA THR A 24 -7.80 8.65 5.78
C THR A 24 -7.33 7.20 5.99
N ALA A 25 -6.36 6.99 6.86
CA ALA A 25 -5.83 5.65 7.14
C ALA A 25 -6.90 4.63 7.54
N PRO A 26 -7.95 4.98 8.33
CA PRO A 26 -9.00 4.01 8.66
C PRO A 26 -9.72 3.42 7.44
N GLU A 27 -9.84 4.17 6.35
CA GLU A 27 -10.46 3.67 5.11
C GLU A 27 -9.62 2.56 4.51
N LEU A 28 -8.30 2.76 4.43
CA LEU A 28 -7.40 1.75 3.90
C LEU A 28 -7.31 0.55 4.83
N ARG A 29 -7.33 0.78 6.15
CA ARG A 29 -7.34 -0.31 7.12
C ARG A 29 -8.52 -1.25 6.88
N SER A 30 -9.71 -0.71 6.68
CA SER A 30 -10.91 -1.52 6.42
C SER A 30 -10.74 -2.38 5.16
N VAL A 31 -10.17 -1.80 4.12
CA VAL A 31 -9.91 -2.54 2.87
C VAL A 31 -8.93 -3.70 3.13
N LEU A 32 -7.87 -3.45 3.87
CA LEU A 32 -6.85 -4.47 4.14
C LEU A 32 -7.35 -5.57 5.07
N GLU A 33 -8.17 -5.22 6.06
CA GLU A 33 -8.69 -6.20 7.02
C GLU A 33 -9.64 -7.21 6.37
N THR A 34 -10.36 -6.80 5.34
CA THR A 34 -11.38 -7.64 4.69
C THR A 34 -11.02 -8.07 3.28
N GLY A 35 -10.06 -7.41 2.64
CA GLY A 35 -9.82 -7.57 1.22
C GLY A 35 -8.65 -8.46 0.83
N LEU A 36 -7.83 -8.91 1.79
CA LEU A 36 -6.64 -9.69 1.46
C LEU A 36 -6.84 -11.20 1.47
N ASP A 37 -8.04 -11.65 1.84
CA ASP A 37 -8.32 -13.08 1.88
C ASP A 37 -8.24 -13.69 0.47
N GLY A 38 -7.41 -14.72 0.32
CA GLY A 38 -7.21 -15.37 -0.97
C GLY A 38 -6.32 -14.63 -1.97
N VAL A 39 -5.80 -13.46 -1.59
CA VAL A 39 -4.90 -12.68 -2.45
C VAL A 39 -3.50 -13.28 -2.39
N LYS A 40 -2.92 -13.58 -3.55
CA LYS A 40 -1.55 -14.09 -3.68
C LYS A 40 -0.58 -13.05 -4.20
N GLU A 41 -1.08 -12.06 -4.94
CA GLU A 41 -0.25 -10.99 -5.48
C GLU A 41 -0.94 -9.66 -5.19
N LEU A 42 -0.36 -8.87 -4.30
CA LEU A 42 -0.88 -7.56 -3.95
C LEU A 42 0.01 -6.47 -4.55
N THR A 43 -0.60 -5.51 -5.24
CA THR A 43 0.10 -4.37 -5.80
C THR A 43 -0.53 -3.09 -5.26
N PHE A 44 0.30 -2.20 -4.71
CA PHE A 44 -0.12 -0.84 -4.41
C PHE A 44 0.36 0.08 -5.54
N ASP A 45 -0.57 0.77 -6.17
CA ASP A 45 -0.26 1.77 -7.19
C ASP A 45 -0.36 3.16 -6.55
N LEU A 46 0.77 3.81 -6.40
CA LEU A 46 0.88 5.08 -5.70
C LEU A 46 1.08 6.28 -6.64
N GLU A 47 0.78 6.11 -7.93
CA GLU A 47 0.98 7.18 -8.92
C GLU A 47 0.32 8.50 -8.52
N LYS A 48 -0.87 8.44 -7.94
CA LYS A 48 -1.65 9.63 -7.56
C LYS A 48 -1.61 9.91 -6.06
N LEU A 49 -0.80 9.21 -5.31
CA LEU A 49 -0.64 9.47 -3.88
C LEU A 49 0.31 10.65 -3.69
N GLU A 50 -0.15 11.69 -2.99
CA GLU A 50 0.61 12.92 -2.81
C GLU A 50 1.38 12.96 -1.50
N TYR A 51 0.98 12.15 -0.51
CA TYR A 51 1.60 12.14 0.81
C TYR A 51 1.25 10.85 1.55
N ILE A 52 2.19 10.39 2.39
CA ILE A 52 1.95 9.23 3.26
C ILE A 52 2.50 9.54 4.66
N SER A 53 1.63 9.41 5.67
CA SER A 53 1.98 9.63 7.07
C SER A 53 2.58 8.36 7.69
N SER A 54 3.00 8.47 8.96
CA SER A 54 3.45 7.30 9.72
C SER A 54 2.33 6.27 9.86
N SER A 55 1.09 6.72 10.07
CA SER A 55 -0.07 5.82 10.13
C SER A 55 -0.27 5.07 8.82
N GLY A 56 -0.12 5.76 7.69
CA GLY A 56 -0.20 5.14 6.38
C GLY A 56 0.90 4.13 6.14
N ARG A 57 2.13 4.47 6.50
CA ARG A 57 3.27 3.55 6.35
C ARG A 57 3.07 2.27 7.16
N ARG A 58 2.49 2.38 8.37
CA ARG A 58 2.19 1.21 9.20
C ARG A 58 1.21 0.27 8.52
N LEU A 59 0.25 0.81 7.79
CA LEU A 59 -0.70 -0.01 7.04
C LEU A 59 -0.03 -0.75 5.89
N LEU A 60 0.91 -0.11 5.19
CA LEU A 60 1.69 -0.79 4.17
C LEU A 60 2.55 -1.90 4.78
N LEU A 61 3.11 -1.66 5.97
CA LEU A 61 3.87 -2.67 6.68
C LEU A 61 2.98 -3.85 7.10
N PHE A 62 1.78 -3.55 7.59
CA PHE A 62 0.79 -4.58 7.93
C PHE A 62 0.46 -5.44 6.71
N ALA A 63 0.21 -4.80 5.58
CA ALA A 63 -0.08 -5.51 4.33
C ALA A 63 1.11 -6.38 3.89
N GLN A 64 2.32 -5.85 4.00
CA GLN A 64 3.52 -6.60 3.63
C GLN A 64 3.71 -7.84 4.51
N LYS A 65 3.51 -7.70 5.82
CA LYS A 65 3.61 -8.83 6.75
C LYS A 65 2.55 -9.89 6.45
N THR A 66 1.33 -9.47 6.18
CA THR A 66 0.24 -10.37 5.80
C THR A 66 0.60 -11.11 4.51
N MET A 67 1.07 -10.39 3.50
CA MET A 67 1.40 -11.00 2.22
C MET A 67 2.63 -11.90 2.29
N ASN A 68 3.58 -11.63 3.17
CA ASN A 68 4.73 -12.53 3.36
C ASN A 68 4.31 -13.94 3.78
N GLU A 69 3.15 -14.07 4.41
CA GLU A 69 2.62 -15.37 4.84
C GLU A 69 1.79 -16.06 3.78
N GLN A 70 1.30 -15.33 2.77
CA GLN A 70 0.37 -15.92 1.79
C GLN A 70 0.75 -15.69 0.34
N GLY A 71 1.68 -14.77 0.04
CA GLY A 71 2.06 -14.48 -1.34
C GLY A 71 3.12 -13.40 -1.44
N THR A 72 2.92 -12.48 -2.36
CA THR A 72 3.88 -11.39 -2.62
C THR A 72 3.17 -10.04 -2.65
N MET A 73 3.93 -8.98 -2.38
CA MET A 73 3.45 -7.61 -2.45
C MET A 73 4.49 -6.74 -3.12
N LYS A 74 4.04 -5.81 -3.95
CA LYS A 74 4.91 -4.80 -4.54
C LYS A 74 4.21 -3.44 -4.53
N VAL A 75 5.01 -2.39 -4.60
CA VAL A 75 4.56 -1.00 -4.68
C VAL A 75 5.08 -0.43 -5.98
N ILE A 76 4.18 0.10 -6.80
CA ILE A 76 4.55 0.67 -8.11
C ILE A 76 4.22 2.16 -8.15
N HIS A 77 4.92 2.88 -9.02
CA HIS A 77 4.67 4.28 -9.32
C HIS A 77 4.80 5.23 -8.12
N ALA A 78 5.64 4.92 -7.14
CA ALA A 78 5.91 5.86 -6.06
C ALA A 78 6.57 7.10 -6.66
N ASN A 79 5.93 8.28 -6.49
CA ASN A 79 6.50 9.54 -6.98
C ASN A 79 7.66 9.99 -6.09
N SER A 80 8.34 11.06 -6.49
CA SER A 80 9.54 11.51 -5.79
C SER A 80 9.28 11.89 -4.32
N VAL A 81 8.12 12.45 -4.01
CA VAL A 81 7.77 12.83 -2.64
C VAL A 81 7.60 11.58 -1.76
N VAL A 82 6.78 10.64 -2.21
CA VAL A 82 6.50 9.40 -1.47
C VAL A 82 7.77 8.55 -1.38
N LEU A 83 8.55 8.47 -2.46
CA LEU A 83 9.80 7.70 -2.46
C LEU A 83 10.80 8.25 -1.45
N LYS A 84 10.93 9.57 -1.35
CA LYS A 84 11.79 10.20 -0.34
C LYS A 84 11.37 9.83 1.07
N ILE A 85 10.07 9.79 1.33
CA ILE A 85 9.54 9.38 2.63
C ILE A 85 9.92 7.93 2.93
N PHE A 86 9.78 7.03 1.97
CA PHE A 86 10.17 5.63 2.15
C PHE A 86 11.66 5.50 2.44
N ILE A 87 12.50 6.20 1.69
CA ILE A 87 13.95 6.14 1.88
C ILE A 87 14.33 6.68 3.25
N SER A 88 13.83 7.86 3.62
CA SER A 88 14.21 8.53 4.88
C SER A 88 13.69 7.79 6.12
N THR A 89 12.67 6.96 5.99
CA THR A 89 12.08 6.22 7.11
C THR A 89 12.50 4.75 7.15
N GLY A 90 13.32 4.30 6.20
CA GLY A 90 13.76 2.91 6.12
C GLY A 90 12.76 1.96 5.46
N PHE A 91 11.59 2.45 5.05
CA PHE A 91 10.57 1.61 4.42
C PHE A 91 10.96 1.11 3.03
N ALA A 92 11.88 1.82 2.35
CA ALA A 92 12.38 1.37 1.06
C ALA A 92 13.08 0.00 1.15
N ASP A 93 13.63 -0.35 2.32
CA ASP A 93 14.28 -1.64 2.54
C ASP A 93 13.29 -2.74 2.92
N VAL A 94 12.09 -2.38 3.34
CA VAL A 94 11.04 -3.32 3.77
C VAL A 94 10.09 -3.66 2.63
N LEU A 95 9.79 -2.66 1.79
CA LEU A 95 8.87 -2.80 0.68
C LEU A 95 9.61 -3.19 -0.61
N THR A 96 8.91 -3.92 -1.48
CA THR A 96 9.41 -4.17 -2.84
C THR A 96 8.92 -3.05 -3.72
N LEU A 97 9.81 -2.13 -4.08
CA LEU A 97 9.49 -0.98 -4.93
C LEU A 97 9.84 -1.29 -6.38
N GLU A 98 8.92 -1.02 -7.29
CA GLU A 98 9.14 -1.20 -8.73
C GLU A 98 8.77 0.05 -9.53
#